data_871e4edc3839513ba1ed4dddd671d0a1
#
_entry.id   871e4edc3839513ba1ed4dddd671d0a1
#
_cell.length_a   1.000
_cell.length_b   1.000
_cell.length_c   1.000
_cell.angle_alpha   90.00
_cell.angle_beta   90.00
_cell.angle_gamma   90.00
#
_symmetry.space_group_name_H-M   'P 1'
#
loop_
_entity.id
_entity.type
_entity.pdbx_description
1 polymer ?
#
loop_
_entity_poly.entity_id
_entity_poly.type
_entity_poly.pdbx_seq_one_letter_code
_entity_poly.pdbx_strand_id
1 'polypeptide(L)'
;MKKIYFTLLLVFSCTLIFAQTTKQQAKLDQKAKEMEAKVIEWRRHFHQYPELSNREFKTGKMIADHLKSLGLEVRYPVAKTGAVGILRTGKPGPTIALRADIDGLPVVERNSLPFASKEKATYLGQDVGVMHACGHDTHIAILMGVAEILAGIKSELKGTIVFLFQPAEEGAPEGEEGGAALMIKEGVLEDPKVDVAFGLHISSQTPVGTVTFKPEGMLAAADMLKIKVKGVQAHGSAPWSGVDPIVVSAQIINGLQTIVSRQLDLTQAGATLTVATIHGGVRNNIIPEEVEMTGTLRTLDNTMQDEMHRRIKRTAENIAESMGATAEVEIIRGYPVTYNSPELTDWAQPVMERVAGKEKAVVIKAVTGAEDFSFFSQKVPGF
;
A
#
# COMPACT_ATOMS: atom_id res chain seq x y z
N MET A 1 0.66 24.00 -55.83
CA MET A 1 1.10 22.59 -55.70
C MET A 1 1.94 22.26 -54.46
N LYS A 2 2.67 23.17 -53.82
CA LYS A 2 3.50 22.88 -52.62
C LYS A 2 2.72 22.57 -51.34
N LYS A 3 1.46 23.02 -51.17
CA LYS A 3 0.67 22.79 -49.96
C LYS A 3 0.07 21.37 -49.85
N ILE A 4 -0.19 20.71 -50.98
CA ILE A 4 -0.78 19.36 -51.01
C ILE A 4 0.22 18.29 -50.56
N TYR A 5 1.52 18.46 -50.90
CA TYR A 5 2.57 17.50 -50.48
C TYR A 5 2.84 17.51 -48.98
N PHE A 6 2.70 18.65 -48.29
CA PHE A 6 2.93 18.75 -46.86
C PHE A 6 1.83 18.07 -46.05
N THR A 7 0.59 18.21 -46.50
CA THR A 7 -0.59 17.55 -45.84
C THR A 7 -0.54 16.02 -46.03
N LEU A 8 -0.16 15.53 -47.22
CA LEU A 8 0.02 14.10 -47.48
C LEU A 8 1.12 13.48 -46.64
N LEU A 9 2.28 14.19 -46.45
CA LEU A 9 3.40 13.70 -45.65
C LEU A 9 2.99 13.60 -44.13
N LEU A 10 2.24 14.57 -43.61
CA LEU A 10 1.76 14.53 -42.23
C LEU A 10 0.76 13.39 -41.99
N VAL A 11 -0.20 13.17 -42.90
CA VAL A 11 -1.17 12.08 -42.80
C VAL A 11 -0.48 10.72 -42.93
N PHE A 12 0.52 10.60 -43.80
CA PHE A 12 1.27 9.36 -43.97
C PHE A 12 2.18 9.05 -42.76
N SER A 13 2.78 10.07 -42.13
CA SER A 13 3.55 9.90 -40.89
C SER A 13 2.67 9.53 -39.70
N CYS A 14 1.48 10.11 -39.55
CA CYS A 14 0.52 9.74 -38.52
C CYS A 14 0.03 8.29 -38.69
N THR A 15 -0.31 7.87 -39.89
CA THR A 15 -0.77 6.49 -40.15
C THR A 15 0.33 5.45 -39.90
N LEU A 16 1.58 5.76 -40.21
CA LEU A 16 2.71 4.88 -39.89
C LEU A 16 2.95 4.74 -38.38
N ILE A 17 2.83 5.83 -37.63
CA ILE A 17 2.96 5.81 -36.16
C ILE A 17 1.84 4.94 -35.54
N PHE A 18 0.59 5.13 -35.95
CA PHE A 18 -0.54 4.33 -35.46
C PHE A 18 -0.38 2.84 -35.82
N ALA A 19 0.03 2.52 -37.04
CA ALA A 19 0.24 1.13 -37.46
C ALA A 19 1.39 0.45 -36.71
N GLN A 20 2.48 1.18 -36.41
CA GLN A 20 3.61 0.69 -35.65
C GLN A 20 3.22 0.44 -34.19
N THR A 21 2.46 1.35 -33.56
CA THR A 21 1.95 1.20 -32.19
C THR A 21 1.03 -0.02 -32.06
N THR A 22 0.12 -0.21 -33.02
CA THR A 22 -0.81 -1.37 -33.03
C THR A 22 -0.04 -2.70 -33.16
N LYS A 23 0.99 -2.75 -34.01
CA LYS A 23 1.83 -3.96 -34.19
C LYS A 23 2.64 -4.28 -32.93
N GLN A 24 3.15 -3.27 -32.25
CA GLN A 24 3.91 -3.42 -31.01
C GLN A 24 3.02 -3.90 -29.87
N GLN A 25 1.80 -3.38 -29.77
CA GLN A 25 0.79 -3.83 -28.80
C GLN A 25 0.40 -5.29 -29.03
N ALA A 26 0.07 -5.69 -30.26
CA ALA A 26 -0.26 -7.06 -30.59
C ALA A 26 0.89 -8.05 -30.25
N LYS A 27 2.14 -7.63 -30.42
CA LYS A 27 3.32 -8.41 -30.02
C LYS A 27 3.39 -8.58 -28.50
N LEU A 28 3.09 -7.53 -27.72
CA LEU A 28 3.06 -7.59 -26.26
C LEU A 28 1.93 -8.49 -25.76
N ASP A 29 0.73 -8.37 -26.33
CA ASP A 29 -0.41 -9.21 -26.00
C ASP A 29 -0.11 -10.70 -26.27
N GLN A 30 0.54 -11.00 -27.40
CA GLN A 30 0.97 -12.37 -27.71
C GLN A 30 2.00 -12.91 -26.69
N LYS A 31 3.02 -12.10 -26.34
CA LYS A 31 4.00 -12.48 -25.33
C LYS A 31 3.40 -12.67 -23.94
N ALA A 32 2.45 -11.82 -23.54
CA ALA A 32 1.72 -11.97 -22.28
C ALA A 32 0.93 -13.29 -22.26
N LYS A 33 0.28 -13.64 -23.35
CA LYS A 33 -0.44 -14.92 -23.48
C LYS A 33 0.51 -16.14 -23.42
N GLU A 34 1.67 -16.06 -24.06
CA GLU A 34 2.70 -17.12 -24.01
C GLU A 34 3.27 -17.31 -22.60
N MET A 35 3.27 -16.23 -21.77
CA MET A 35 3.78 -16.23 -20.40
C MET A 35 2.79 -16.80 -19.38
N GLU A 36 1.49 -16.89 -19.71
CA GLU A 36 0.42 -17.21 -18.76
C GLU A 36 0.69 -18.48 -17.94
N ALA A 37 1.06 -19.57 -18.58
CA ALA A 37 1.31 -20.84 -17.90
C ALA A 37 2.45 -20.75 -16.87
N LYS A 38 3.51 -20.00 -17.20
CA LYS A 38 4.67 -19.79 -16.35
C LYS A 38 4.34 -18.86 -15.17
N VAL A 39 3.54 -17.82 -15.39
CA VAL A 39 3.04 -16.94 -14.34
C VAL A 39 2.16 -17.71 -13.35
N ILE A 40 1.29 -18.60 -13.84
CA ILE A 40 0.47 -19.47 -12.98
C ILE A 40 1.35 -20.42 -12.15
N GLU A 41 2.40 -21.00 -12.75
CA GLU A 41 3.35 -21.86 -12.04
C GLU A 41 4.06 -21.12 -10.92
N TRP A 42 4.62 -19.93 -11.20
CA TRP A 42 5.26 -19.08 -10.19
C TRP A 42 4.29 -18.67 -9.08
N ARG A 43 3.09 -18.21 -9.43
CA ARG A 43 2.06 -17.85 -8.47
C ARG A 43 1.76 -19.00 -7.52
N ARG A 44 1.59 -20.22 -8.03
CA ARG A 44 1.33 -21.42 -7.22
C ARG A 44 2.51 -21.80 -6.34
N HIS A 45 3.73 -21.62 -6.84
CA HIS A 45 4.94 -21.84 -6.06
C HIS A 45 5.02 -20.88 -4.86
N PHE A 46 4.89 -19.57 -5.08
CA PHE A 46 4.92 -18.59 -3.99
C PHE A 46 3.76 -18.80 -3.02
N HIS A 47 2.58 -19.14 -3.53
CA HIS A 47 1.42 -19.45 -2.68
C HIS A 47 1.69 -20.65 -1.76
N GLN A 48 2.36 -21.66 -2.26
CA GLN A 48 2.68 -22.89 -1.52
C GLN A 48 3.76 -22.66 -0.45
N TYR A 49 4.67 -21.71 -0.67
CA TYR A 49 5.85 -21.45 0.19
C TYR A 49 5.93 -19.98 0.62
N PRO A 50 4.90 -19.43 1.27
CA PRO A 50 4.89 -18.04 1.71
C PRO A 50 5.85 -17.84 2.89
N GLU A 51 6.40 -16.63 2.98
CA GLU A 51 7.24 -16.19 4.07
C GLU A 51 6.69 -14.92 4.69
N LEU A 52 6.80 -14.73 6.02
CA LEU A 52 6.31 -13.55 6.73
C LEU A 52 7.15 -12.31 6.42
N SER A 53 6.58 -11.13 6.67
CA SER A 53 7.23 -9.81 6.54
C SER A 53 8.63 -9.79 7.16
N ASN A 54 9.62 -9.27 6.43
CA ASN A 54 11.05 -9.27 6.77
C ASN A 54 11.68 -10.68 6.95
N ARG A 55 11.02 -11.73 6.50
CA ARG A 55 11.50 -13.12 6.53
C ARG A 55 11.46 -13.80 5.15
N GLU A 56 11.21 -13.04 4.09
CA GLU A 56 11.02 -13.47 2.70
C GLU A 56 12.36 -13.82 2.01
N PHE A 57 13.25 -14.53 2.73
CA PHE A 57 14.60 -14.81 2.27
C PHE A 57 14.66 -15.71 1.02
N LYS A 58 13.83 -16.75 0.96
CA LYS A 58 13.78 -17.66 -0.19
C LYS A 58 13.08 -16.99 -1.36
N THR A 59 11.97 -16.30 -1.09
CA THR A 59 11.20 -15.53 -2.04
C THR A 59 12.06 -14.47 -2.71
N GLY A 60 12.69 -13.60 -1.92
CA GLY A 60 13.56 -12.53 -2.44
C GLY A 60 14.77 -13.05 -3.21
N LYS A 61 15.38 -14.16 -2.74
CA LYS A 61 16.49 -14.80 -3.45
C LYS A 61 16.06 -15.38 -4.80
N MET A 62 14.92 -16.08 -4.86
CA MET A 62 14.39 -16.64 -6.11
C MET A 62 14.10 -15.53 -7.13
N ILE A 63 13.50 -14.43 -6.68
CA ILE A 63 13.25 -13.25 -7.51
C ILE A 63 14.57 -12.67 -8.03
N ALA A 64 15.55 -12.45 -7.15
CA ALA A 64 16.85 -11.89 -7.53
C ALA A 64 17.60 -12.77 -8.55
N ASP A 65 17.56 -14.09 -8.36
CA ASP A 65 18.17 -15.04 -9.30
C ASP A 65 17.46 -15.02 -10.66
N HIS A 66 16.13 -14.94 -10.69
CA HIS A 66 15.36 -14.78 -11.93
C HIS A 66 15.75 -13.50 -12.65
N LEU A 67 15.76 -12.34 -11.99
CA LEU A 67 16.14 -11.07 -12.60
C LEU A 67 17.57 -11.08 -13.15
N LYS A 68 18.53 -11.71 -12.44
CA LYS A 68 19.90 -11.92 -12.94
C LYS A 68 19.93 -12.78 -14.20
N SER A 69 19.12 -13.84 -14.25
CA SER A 69 19.04 -14.73 -15.42
C SER A 69 18.56 -14.01 -16.70
N LEU A 70 17.79 -12.93 -16.52
CA LEU A 70 17.32 -12.05 -17.60
C LEU A 70 18.36 -11.01 -18.03
N GLY A 71 19.54 -10.97 -17.38
CA GLY A 71 20.59 -9.99 -17.68
C GLY A 71 20.30 -8.58 -17.16
N LEU A 72 19.47 -8.43 -16.14
CA LEU A 72 19.23 -7.17 -15.46
C LEU A 72 20.38 -6.86 -14.48
N GLU A 73 20.62 -5.59 -14.22
CA GLU A 73 21.37 -5.14 -13.05
C GLU A 73 20.51 -5.40 -11.80
N VAL A 74 21.04 -6.12 -10.79
CA VAL A 74 20.26 -6.56 -9.65
C VAL A 74 20.90 -6.13 -8.34
N ARG A 75 20.10 -5.47 -7.49
CA ARG A 75 20.42 -5.17 -6.09
C ARG A 75 19.64 -6.15 -5.20
N TYR A 76 20.36 -6.91 -4.38
CA TYR A 76 19.79 -7.88 -3.43
C TYR A 76 20.80 -8.19 -2.33
N PRO A 77 20.40 -8.23 -1.03
CA PRO A 77 19.06 -7.85 -0.57
C PRO A 77 18.87 -6.33 -0.50
N VAL A 78 17.61 -5.87 -0.58
CA VAL A 78 17.19 -4.49 -0.37
C VAL A 78 16.06 -4.51 0.65
N ALA A 79 16.05 -3.58 1.59
CA ALA A 79 15.09 -3.55 2.71
C ALA A 79 14.98 -4.93 3.38
N LYS A 80 16.12 -5.55 3.68
CA LYS A 80 16.35 -6.87 4.30
C LYS A 80 16.18 -8.05 3.35
N THR A 81 15.06 -8.21 2.67
CA THR A 81 14.71 -9.42 1.90
C THR A 81 14.24 -9.13 0.47
N GLY A 82 13.92 -7.88 0.15
CA GLY A 82 13.47 -7.47 -1.16
C GLY A 82 14.56 -7.47 -2.22
N ALA A 83 14.15 -7.32 -3.48
CA ALA A 83 15.03 -7.29 -4.64
C ALA A 83 14.67 -6.14 -5.58
N VAL A 84 15.68 -5.54 -6.20
CA VAL A 84 15.52 -4.51 -7.24
C VAL A 84 16.22 -4.96 -8.51
N GLY A 85 15.47 -4.98 -9.62
CA GLY A 85 16.00 -5.22 -10.97
C GLY A 85 15.98 -3.95 -11.79
N ILE A 86 17.06 -3.65 -12.52
CA ILE A 86 17.15 -2.45 -13.35
C ILE A 86 17.41 -2.85 -14.80
N LEU A 87 16.49 -2.50 -15.68
CA LEU A 87 16.56 -2.70 -17.12
C LEU A 87 16.89 -1.37 -17.80
N ARG A 88 18.17 -1.11 -18.05
CA ARG A 88 18.63 0.08 -18.78
C ARG A 88 18.61 -0.20 -20.29
N THR A 89 17.78 0.50 -21.05
CA THR A 89 17.69 0.29 -22.51
C THR A 89 18.87 0.90 -23.29
N GLY A 90 19.59 1.83 -22.67
CA GLY A 90 20.66 2.61 -23.33
C GLY A 90 20.13 3.73 -24.23
N LYS A 91 18.83 3.95 -24.29
CA LYS A 91 18.17 5.01 -25.07
C LYS A 91 17.53 6.03 -24.13
N PRO A 92 17.55 7.34 -24.48
CA PRO A 92 16.89 8.37 -23.69
C PRO A 92 15.39 8.08 -23.50
N GLY A 93 14.87 8.34 -22.31
CA GLY A 93 13.47 8.17 -21.95
C GLY A 93 13.27 8.22 -20.44
N PRO A 94 12.04 8.11 -19.95
CA PRO A 94 11.74 8.15 -18.52
C PRO A 94 12.28 6.92 -17.78
N THR A 95 12.43 7.07 -16.47
CA THR A 95 12.67 5.96 -15.54
C THR A 95 11.36 5.60 -14.83
N ILE A 96 10.88 4.40 -15.06
CA ILE A 96 9.59 3.92 -14.55
C ILE A 96 9.85 2.83 -13.53
N ALA A 97 9.32 2.97 -12.31
CA ALA A 97 9.31 1.91 -11.33
C ALA A 97 8.02 1.08 -11.44
N LEU A 98 8.16 -0.24 -11.36
CA LEU A 98 7.07 -1.21 -11.29
C LEU A 98 7.22 -1.97 -9.98
N ARG A 99 6.19 -2.01 -9.13
CA ARG A 99 6.25 -2.58 -7.79
C ARG A 99 5.35 -3.81 -7.65
N ALA A 100 5.87 -4.79 -6.93
CA ALA A 100 5.12 -5.88 -6.33
C ALA A 100 5.61 -6.08 -4.89
N ASP A 101 4.69 -6.23 -3.95
CA ASP A 101 4.96 -6.73 -2.60
C ASP A 101 5.20 -8.24 -2.61
N ILE A 102 5.89 -8.78 -1.57
CA ILE A 102 6.32 -10.18 -1.60
C ILE A 102 6.07 -10.96 -0.31
N ASP A 103 5.52 -10.35 0.74
CA ASP A 103 5.32 -10.97 2.03
C ASP A 103 3.97 -11.70 2.17
N GLY A 104 3.95 -12.68 3.07
CA GLY A 104 2.76 -13.42 3.47
C GLY A 104 2.33 -13.07 4.89
N LEU A 105 1.12 -13.48 5.25
CA LEU A 105 0.44 -13.19 6.50
C LEU A 105 0.47 -14.37 7.48
N PRO A 106 0.43 -14.14 8.81
CA PRO A 106 0.31 -15.19 9.83
C PRO A 106 -1.11 -15.78 9.88
N VAL A 107 -1.54 -16.40 8.78
CA VAL A 107 -2.87 -16.96 8.55
C VAL A 107 -2.77 -18.43 8.20
N VAL A 108 -3.61 -19.26 8.83
CA VAL A 108 -3.74 -20.68 8.48
C VAL A 108 -4.60 -20.83 7.23
N GLU A 109 -4.06 -21.40 6.17
CA GLU A 109 -4.84 -21.73 4.97
C GLU A 109 -5.78 -22.91 5.23
N ARG A 110 -7.05 -22.77 4.82
CA ARG A 110 -8.13 -23.71 5.14
C ARG A 110 -8.69 -24.46 3.93
N ASN A 111 -8.10 -24.28 2.74
CA ASN A 111 -8.53 -24.99 1.54
C ASN A 111 -7.68 -26.27 1.32
N SER A 112 -8.09 -27.08 0.33
CA SER A 112 -7.45 -28.35 -0.03
C SER A 112 -6.81 -28.32 -1.41
N LEU A 113 -6.42 -27.15 -1.91
CA LEU A 113 -5.76 -27.05 -3.21
C LEU A 113 -4.41 -27.77 -3.21
N PRO A 114 -3.97 -28.33 -4.35
CA PRO A 114 -2.68 -29.04 -4.41
C PRO A 114 -1.47 -28.19 -4.05
N PHE A 115 -1.59 -26.87 -4.17
CA PHE A 115 -0.56 -25.89 -3.85
C PHE A 115 -0.92 -25.04 -2.59
N ALA A 116 -1.86 -25.50 -1.77
CA ALA A 116 -2.17 -24.84 -0.51
C ALA A 116 -0.95 -24.80 0.41
N SER A 117 -0.73 -23.69 1.08
CA SER A 117 0.36 -23.51 2.03
C SER A 117 0.20 -24.42 3.25
N LYS A 118 1.29 -25.04 3.65
CA LYS A 118 1.45 -25.76 4.92
C LYS A 118 2.59 -25.19 5.75
N GLU A 119 3.11 -24.03 5.31
CA GLU A 119 4.21 -23.36 5.98
C GLU A 119 3.77 -22.86 7.37
N LYS A 120 4.72 -22.92 8.29
CA LYS A 120 4.55 -22.43 9.67
C LYS A 120 5.71 -21.54 10.05
N ALA A 121 5.44 -20.57 10.89
CA ALA A 121 6.44 -19.68 11.45
C ALA A 121 6.08 -19.30 12.89
N THR A 122 7.02 -18.70 13.60
CA THR A 122 6.75 -18.08 14.90
C THR A 122 6.44 -16.60 14.67
N TYR A 123 5.28 -16.13 15.14
CA TYR A 123 4.84 -14.74 15.10
C TYR A 123 4.37 -14.30 16.49
N LEU A 124 4.96 -13.23 17.03
CA LEU A 124 4.70 -12.76 18.41
C LEU A 124 4.80 -13.87 19.47
N GLY A 125 5.79 -14.75 19.32
CA GLY A 125 6.04 -15.88 20.25
C GLY A 125 5.07 -17.05 20.12
N GLN A 126 4.22 -17.09 19.10
CA GLN A 126 3.27 -18.16 18.85
C GLN A 126 3.53 -18.83 17.50
N ASP A 127 3.32 -20.15 17.44
CA ASP A 127 3.36 -20.88 16.19
C ASP A 127 2.09 -20.62 15.38
N VAL A 128 2.26 -20.11 14.16
CA VAL A 128 1.19 -19.74 13.24
C VAL A 128 1.37 -20.43 11.89
N GLY A 129 0.27 -20.62 11.15
CA GLY A 129 0.35 -20.92 9.72
C GLY A 129 0.72 -19.65 8.95
N VAL A 130 1.32 -19.82 7.77
CA VAL A 130 1.64 -18.70 6.88
C VAL A 130 0.92 -18.87 5.56
N MET A 131 0.31 -17.80 5.05
CA MET A 131 -0.43 -17.82 3.79
C MET A 131 -0.31 -16.47 3.06
N HIS A 132 -0.22 -16.49 1.73
CA HIS A 132 -0.49 -15.31 0.91
C HIS A 132 -2.00 -15.03 0.87
N ALA A 133 -2.55 -14.50 1.98
CA ALA A 133 -3.97 -14.21 2.11
C ALA A 133 -4.36 -12.86 1.47
N CYS A 134 -3.40 -11.98 1.22
CA CYS A 134 -3.59 -10.70 0.51
C CYS A 134 -3.35 -10.80 -1.00
N GLY A 135 -2.70 -11.88 -1.47
CA GLY A 135 -2.52 -12.15 -2.90
C GLY A 135 -1.19 -11.68 -3.49
N HIS A 136 -0.18 -11.38 -2.65
CA HIS A 136 1.15 -10.93 -3.08
C HIS A 136 1.88 -11.98 -3.94
N ASP A 137 1.60 -13.27 -3.77
CA ASP A 137 2.02 -14.35 -4.68
C ASP A 137 1.66 -14.07 -6.16
N THR A 138 0.51 -13.46 -6.39
CA THR A 138 0.06 -13.04 -7.73
C THR A 138 0.84 -11.82 -8.22
N HIS A 139 1.08 -10.84 -7.35
CA HIS A 139 1.85 -9.63 -7.68
C HIS A 139 3.28 -9.99 -8.06
N ILE A 140 3.95 -10.86 -7.28
CA ILE A 140 5.29 -11.37 -7.58
C ILE A 140 5.32 -12.00 -8.98
N ALA A 141 4.42 -12.96 -9.22
CA ALA A 141 4.41 -13.73 -10.45
C ALA A 141 4.16 -12.85 -11.69
N ILE A 142 3.25 -11.88 -11.58
CA ILE A 142 2.97 -10.91 -12.65
C ILE A 142 4.21 -10.06 -12.92
N LEU A 143 4.85 -9.50 -11.90
CA LEU A 143 6.00 -8.62 -12.10
C LEU A 143 7.22 -9.37 -12.63
N MET A 144 7.44 -10.63 -12.23
CA MET A 144 8.45 -11.51 -12.84
C MET A 144 8.18 -11.73 -14.33
N GLY A 145 6.92 -11.98 -14.71
CA GLY A 145 6.52 -12.14 -16.11
C GLY A 145 6.71 -10.85 -16.92
N VAL A 146 6.36 -9.70 -16.34
CA VAL A 146 6.60 -8.39 -16.95
C VAL A 146 8.10 -8.15 -17.17
N ALA A 147 8.94 -8.49 -16.18
CA ALA A 147 10.39 -8.35 -16.30
C ALA A 147 10.94 -9.20 -17.46
N GLU A 148 10.49 -10.45 -17.59
CA GLU A 148 10.94 -11.34 -18.68
C GLU A 148 10.49 -10.83 -20.06
N ILE A 149 9.23 -10.38 -20.19
CA ILE A 149 8.72 -9.83 -21.45
C ILE A 149 9.52 -8.57 -21.85
N LEU A 150 9.71 -7.62 -20.90
CA LEU A 150 10.38 -6.36 -21.19
C LEU A 150 11.88 -6.55 -21.45
N ALA A 151 12.54 -7.46 -20.76
CA ALA A 151 13.92 -7.84 -21.06
C ALA A 151 14.05 -8.39 -22.48
N GLY A 152 13.12 -9.23 -22.91
CA GLY A 152 13.09 -9.82 -24.26
C GLY A 152 12.83 -8.84 -25.41
N ILE A 153 12.35 -7.63 -25.10
CA ILE A 153 12.13 -6.56 -26.08
C ILE A 153 12.95 -5.30 -25.77
N LYS A 154 13.98 -5.41 -24.93
CA LYS A 154 14.82 -4.28 -24.47
C LYS A 154 15.25 -3.33 -25.59
N SER A 155 15.62 -3.88 -26.76
CA SER A 155 16.03 -3.08 -27.91
C SER A 155 14.92 -2.21 -28.53
N GLU A 156 13.66 -2.50 -28.23
CA GLU A 156 12.49 -1.76 -28.72
C GLU A 156 12.03 -0.68 -27.72
N LEU A 157 12.53 -0.72 -26.48
CA LEU A 157 12.17 0.20 -25.41
C LEU A 157 13.10 1.43 -25.37
N LYS A 158 12.64 2.47 -24.64
CA LYS A 158 13.40 3.68 -24.30
C LYS A 158 13.35 3.90 -22.80
N GLY A 159 14.33 4.62 -22.25
CA GLY A 159 14.41 4.92 -20.83
C GLY A 159 14.93 3.75 -20.00
N THR A 160 14.53 3.71 -18.74
CA THR A 160 14.93 2.70 -17.76
C THR A 160 13.71 2.16 -17.04
N ILE A 161 13.69 0.87 -16.72
CA ILE A 161 12.63 0.26 -15.92
C ILE A 161 13.26 -0.30 -14.66
N VAL A 162 12.69 0.05 -13.51
CA VAL A 162 13.08 -0.42 -12.18
C VAL A 162 11.99 -1.34 -11.65
N PHE A 163 12.33 -2.59 -11.42
CA PHE A 163 11.43 -3.59 -10.85
C PHE A 163 11.67 -3.64 -9.35
N LEU A 164 10.68 -3.25 -8.55
CA LEU A 164 10.73 -3.21 -7.10
C LEU A 164 9.94 -4.41 -6.54
N PHE A 165 10.63 -5.40 -6.03
CA PHE A 165 10.03 -6.50 -5.28
C PHE A 165 10.19 -6.19 -3.79
N GLN A 166 9.12 -5.70 -3.20
CA GLN A 166 9.12 -5.04 -1.91
C GLN A 166 8.71 -6.00 -0.80
N PRO A 167 9.52 -6.16 0.28
CA PRO A 167 9.16 -6.95 1.44
C PRO A 167 8.27 -6.17 2.41
N ALA A 168 7.65 -6.88 3.36
CA ALA A 168 7.02 -6.33 4.56
C ALA A 168 5.97 -5.22 4.30
N GLU A 169 5.10 -5.41 3.29
CA GLU A 169 3.97 -4.51 3.04
C GLU A 169 2.96 -4.57 4.19
N GLU A 170 2.70 -5.75 4.72
CA GLU A 170 1.73 -6.02 5.81
C GLU A 170 2.23 -5.52 7.19
N GLY A 171 3.38 -4.85 7.20
CA GLY A 171 4.03 -4.30 8.37
C GLY A 171 5.24 -5.10 8.81
N ALA A 172 6.33 -4.37 9.13
CA ALA A 172 7.53 -4.97 9.70
C ALA A 172 7.25 -5.50 11.13
N PRO A 173 7.94 -6.56 11.57
CA PRO A 173 7.89 -7.01 12.95
C PRO A 173 8.21 -5.88 13.94
N GLU A 174 7.66 -5.95 15.15
CA GLU A 174 7.86 -4.94 16.19
C GLU A 174 9.36 -4.67 16.43
N GLY A 175 9.74 -3.40 16.46
CA GLY A 175 11.13 -2.96 16.61
C GLY A 175 11.97 -3.07 15.35
N GLU A 176 11.40 -3.46 14.20
CA GLU A 176 12.09 -3.52 12.92
C GLU A 176 11.59 -2.44 11.95
N GLU A 177 12.49 -1.95 11.11
CA GLU A 177 12.11 -1.18 9.91
C GLU A 177 11.85 -2.15 8.75
N GLY A 178 11.00 -1.78 7.79
CA GLY A 178 10.67 -2.60 6.61
C GLY A 178 9.83 -1.85 5.59
N GLY A 179 9.29 -2.58 4.62
CA GLY A 179 8.34 -2.09 3.63
C GLY A 179 8.90 -1.06 2.66
N ALA A 180 8.00 -0.34 2.01
CA ALA A 180 8.32 0.71 1.06
C ALA A 180 9.15 1.84 1.69
N ALA A 181 8.89 2.19 2.95
CA ALA A 181 9.62 3.23 3.65
C ALA A 181 11.12 2.91 3.77
N LEU A 182 11.48 1.66 4.10
CA LEU A 182 12.87 1.23 4.17
C LEU A 182 13.51 1.16 2.77
N MET A 183 12.80 0.66 1.76
CA MET A 183 13.29 0.67 0.37
C MET A 183 13.65 2.09 -0.10
N ILE A 184 12.79 3.07 0.21
CA ILE A 184 13.04 4.48 -0.14
C ILE A 184 14.26 5.03 0.62
N LYS A 185 14.39 4.71 1.91
CA LYS A 185 15.54 5.08 2.73
C LYS A 185 16.85 4.50 2.18
N GLU A 186 16.80 3.31 1.57
CA GLU A 186 17.93 2.66 0.89
C GLU A 186 18.14 3.14 -0.56
N GLY A 187 17.39 4.17 -1.00
CA GLY A 187 17.63 4.89 -2.25
C GLY A 187 17.14 4.19 -3.51
N VAL A 188 16.09 3.36 -3.45
CA VAL A 188 15.57 2.65 -4.63
C VAL A 188 14.95 3.58 -5.69
N LEU A 189 14.60 4.81 -5.32
CA LEU A 189 14.06 5.82 -6.23
C LEU A 189 15.13 6.80 -6.74
N GLU A 190 16.39 6.71 -6.24
CA GLU A 190 17.43 7.72 -6.51
C GLU A 190 18.45 7.24 -7.56
N ASP A 191 18.76 5.95 -7.59
CA ASP A 191 19.71 5.36 -8.55
C ASP A 191 19.16 4.08 -9.20
N PRO A 192 18.62 4.22 -10.44
CA PRO A 192 18.42 5.45 -11.20
C PRO A 192 17.29 6.31 -10.61
N LYS A 193 17.37 7.63 -10.79
CA LYS A 193 16.28 8.52 -10.36
C LYS A 193 14.98 8.15 -11.07
N VAL A 194 13.97 7.77 -10.29
CA VAL A 194 12.65 7.35 -10.79
C VAL A 194 11.79 8.58 -11.07
N ASP A 195 11.11 8.59 -12.20
CA ASP A 195 10.19 9.66 -12.60
C ASP A 195 8.73 9.34 -12.16
N VAL A 196 8.32 8.09 -12.27
CA VAL A 196 6.96 7.62 -11.93
C VAL A 196 6.98 6.19 -11.40
N ALA A 197 6.01 5.83 -10.55
CA ALA A 197 5.86 4.48 -10.02
C ALA A 197 4.48 3.90 -10.30
N PHE A 198 4.42 2.61 -10.63
CA PHE A 198 3.20 1.85 -10.83
C PHE A 198 3.17 0.61 -9.95
N GLY A 199 1.98 0.31 -9.41
CA GLY A 199 1.68 -0.91 -8.70
C GLY A 199 0.30 -1.44 -9.09
N LEU A 200 0.06 -2.71 -8.83
CA LEU A 200 -1.28 -3.28 -8.92
C LEU A 200 -1.57 -4.10 -7.66
N HIS A 201 -2.82 -4.18 -7.29
CA HIS A 201 -3.26 -5.06 -6.22
C HIS A 201 -4.41 -5.93 -6.70
N ILE A 202 -4.30 -7.25 -6.50
CA ILE A 202 -5.41 -8.18 -6.76
C ILE A 202 -6.52 -7.99 -5.72
N SER A 203 -7.77 -8.19 -6.12
CA SER A 203 -8.89 -8.10 -5.19
C SER A 203 -9.82 -9.32 -5.34
N SER A 204 -10.10 -10.00 -4.24
CA SER A 204 -11.08 -11.08 -4.20
C SER A 204 -12.53 -10.61 -4.42
N GLN A 205 -12.79 -9.32 -4.30
CA GLN A 205 -14.11 -8.71 -4.48
C GLN A 205 -14.36 -8.21 -5.90
N THR A 206 -13.30 -8.17 -6.74
CA THR A 206 -13.38 -7.71 -8.13
C THR A 206 -13.51 -8.90 -9.06
N PRO A 207 -14.53 -8.97 -9.93
CA PRO A 207 -14.68 -10.07 -10.90
C PRO A 207 -13.46 -10.20 -11.82
N VAL A 208 -13.08 -11.43 -12.12
CA VAL A 208 -11.96 -11.73 -13.04
C VAL A 208 -12.14 -11.02 -14.38
N GLY A 209 -11.07 -10.43 -14.88
CA GLY A 209 -11.05 -9.66 -16.12
C GLY A 209 -11.55 -8.22 -15.98
N THR A 210 -11.80 -7.75 -14.74
CA THR A 210 -12.13 -6.36 -14.42
C THR A 210 -10.92 -5.69 -13.80
N VAL A 211 -10.64 -4.46 -14.21
CA VAL A 211 -9.62 -3.58 -13.61
C VAL A 211 -10.34 -2.41 -12.96
N THR A 212 -10.09 -2.21 -11.69
CA THR A 212 -10.69 -1.09 -10.94
C THR A 212 -9.62 -0.08 -10.56
N PHE A 213 -9.96 1.21 -10.62
CA PHE A 213 -9.03 2.29 -10.30
C PHE A 213 -9.78 3.54 -9.84
N LYS A 214 -9.06 4.50 -9.28
CA LYS A 214 -9.59 5.80 -8.91
C LYS A 214 -8.45 6.83 -8.94
N PRO A 215 -8.62 8.00 -9.59
CA PRO A 215 -7.70 9.12 -9.44
C PRO A 215 -7.77 9.68 -8.01
N GLU A 216 -6.72 10.35 -7.57
CA GLU A 216 -6.58 10.93 -6.23
C GLU A 216 -6.54 9.88 -5.11
N GLY A 217 -6.99 10.21 -3.89
CA GLY A 217 -6.99 9.29 -2.76
C GLY A 217 -7.83 8.04 -3.01
N MET A 218 -7.19 6.89 -3.16
CA MET A 218 -7.82 5.58 -3.40
C MET A 218 -7.89 4.73 -2.13
N LEU A 219 -6.78 4.59 -1.40
CA LEU A 219 -6.75 3.91 -0.10
C LEU A 219 -6.37 4.90 0.99
N ALA A 220 -6.91 4.67 2.19
CA ALA A 220 -6.77 5.61 3.28
C ALA A 220 -5.38 5.60 3.93
N ALA A 221 -5.00 6.74 4.47
CA ALA A 221 -3.97 6.78 5.50
C ALA A 221 -4.40 5.93 6.71
N ALA A 222 -3.43 5.34 7.40
CA ALA A 222 -3.69 4.49 8.55
C ALA A 222 -2.78 4.89 9.72
N ASP A 223 -3.37 5.46 10.76
CA ASP A 223 -2.64 5.85 11.97
C ASP A 223 -3.17 5.12 13.19
N MET A 224 -2.29 4.94 14.18
CA MET A 224 -2.65 4.41 15.50
C MET A 224 -2.81 5.57 16.49
N LEU A 225 -3.90 5.56 17.25
CA LEU A 225 -4.18 6.48 18.34
C LEU A 225 -3.96 5.79 19.68
N LYS A 226 -3.23 6.45 20.57
CA LYS A 226 -3.13 6.07 21.98
C LYS A 226 -3.44 7.30 22.85
N ILE A 227 -4.29 7.12 23.85
CA ILE A 227 -4.62 8.16 24.82
C ILE A 227 -4.51 7.56 26.21
N LYS A 228 -3.72 8.22 27.08
CA LYS A 228 -3.64 7.91 28.50
C LYS A 228 -4.25 9.06 29.28
N VAL A 229 -5.33 8.78 30.02
CA VAL A 229 -6.00 9.75 30.88
C VAL A 229 -5.56 9.49 32.31
N LYS A 230 -5.01 10.49 32.97
CA LYS A 230 -4.56 10.42 34.36
C LYS A 230 -5.50 11.25 35.26
N GLY A 231 -6.01 10.61 36.27
CA GLY A 231 -6.87 11.19 37.29
C GLY A 231 -6.21 11.15 38.69
N VAL A 232 -7.03 11.06 39.70
CA VAL A 232 -6.61 10.88 41.09
C VAL A 232 -7.45 9.77 41.73
N GLN A 233 -6.77 8.71 42.17
CA GLN A 233 -7.40 7.55 42.78
C GLN A 233 -8.22 7.92 44.02
N ALA A 234 -9.40 7.34 44.16
CA ALA A 234 -10.27 7.57 45.33
C ALA A 234 -11.19 6.35 45.62
N HIS A 235 -11.79 6.36 46.78
CA HIS A 235 -12.86 5.37 47.10
C HIS A 235 -14.13 5.70 46.28
N GLY A 236 -14.71 4.70 45.63
CA GLY A 236 -15.85 4.89 44.73
C GLY A 236 -17.11 5.50 45.41
N SER A 237 -17.25 5.43 46.75
CA SER A 237 -18.29 6.12 47.48
C SER A 237 -17.99 7.56 47.86
N ALA A 238 -16.75 8.05 47.61
CA ALA A 238 -16.29 9.43 47.90
C ALA A 238 -15.62 10.03 46.68
N PRO A 239 -16.28 10.09 45.49
CA PRO A 239 -15.65 10.52 44.23
C PRO A 239 -15.13 11.98 44.29
N TRP A 240 -15.67 12.83 45.13
CA TRP A 240 -15.22 14.20 45.32
C TRP A 240 -13.79 14.35 45.92
N SER A 241 -13.22 13.27 46.44
CA SER A 241 -11.86 13.23 46.98
C SER A 241 -10.79 12.90 45.92
N GLY A 242 -11.20 12.63 44.69
CA GLY A 242 -10.33 12.26 43.55
C GLY A 242 -10.76 12.90 42.25
N VAL A 243 -10.19 12.40 41.17
CA VAL A 243 -10.56 12.75 39.78
C VAL A 243 -10.76 11.44 39.01
N ASP A 244 -11.97 11.20 38.54
CA ASP A 244 -12.32 9.92 37.89
C ASP A 244 -11.92 9.88 36.41
N PRO A 245 -10.81 9.17 36.03
CA PRO A 245 -10.37 9.11 34.67
C PRO A 245 -11.28 8.29 33.77
N ILE A 246 -12.17 7.41 34.32
CA ILE A 246 -13.15 6.65 33.52
C ILE A 246 -14.21 7.61 32.97
N VAL A 247 -14.76 8.48 33.84
CA VAL A 247 -15.76 9.48 33.42
C VAL A 247 -15.14 10.48 32.43
N VAL A 248 -13.90 10.94 32.70
CA VAL A 248 -13.14 11.82 31.78
C VAL A 248 -12.96 11.15 30.43
N SER A 249 -12.55 9.86 30.39
CA SER A 249 -12.37 9.10 29.15
C SER A 249 -13.66 8.97 28.33
N ALA A 250 -14.80 8.77 29.00
CA ALA A 250 -16.11 8.72 28.33
C ALA A 250 -16.43 10.07 27.64
N GLN A 251 -16.12 11.20 28.27
CA GLN A 251 -16.32 12.51 27.66
C GLN A 251 -15.33 12.77 26.52
N ILE A 252 -14.09 12.31 26.65
CA ILE A 252 -13.08 12.38 25.56
C ILE A 252 -13.61 11.58 24.36
N ILE A 253 -14.07 10.33 24.52
CA ILE A 253 -14.62 9.52 23.43
C ILE A 253 -15.74 10.28 22.71
N ASN A 254 -16.72 10.82 23.45
CA ASN A 254 -17.82 11.60 22.88
C ASN A 254 -17.32 12.84 22.12
N GLY A 255 -16.35 13.59 22.71
CA GLY A 255 -15.76 14.75 22.08
C GLY A 255 -15.02 14.43 20.78
N LEU A 256 -14.26 13.33 20.76
CA LEU A 256 -13.54 12.87 19.58
C LEU A 256 -14.48 12.56 18.41
N GLN A 257 -15.66 11.97 18.65
CA GLN A 257 -16.63 11.68 17.57
C GLN A 257 -17.14 12.97 16.91
N THR A 258 -17.10 14.12 17.60
CA THR A 258 -17.50 15.40 17.00
C THR A 258 -16.48 15.91 15.96
N ILE A 259 -15.24 15.45 16.00
CA ILE A 259 -14.21 15.84 15.04
C ILE A 259 -14.65 15.46 13.63
N VAL A 260 -14.96 14.20 13.40
CA VAL A 260 -15.41 13.70 12.10
C VAL A 260 -16.78 14.29 11.75
N SER A 261 -17.72 14.29 12.67
CA SER A 261 -19.12 14.65 12.38
C SER A 261 -19.37 16.16 12.29
N ARG A 262 -18.51 17.04 12.86
CA ARG A 262 -18.78 18.50 13.00
C ARG A 262 -17.61 19.39 12.61
N GLN A 263 -16.40 18.86 12.43
CA GLN A 263 -15.21 19.70 12.31
C GLN A 263 -14.40 19.44 11.02
N LEU A 264 -14.54 18.25 10.41
CA LEU A 264 -13.92 17.93 9.12
C LEU A 264 -14.91 18.16 7.98
N ASP A 265 -14.41 18.64 6.85
CA ASP A 265 -15.21 18.78 5.64
C ASP A 265 -15.28 17.45 4.88
N LEU A 266 -16.30 16.65 5.18
CA LEU A 266 -16.50 15.33 4.57
C LEU A 266 -16.89 15.41 3.08
N THR A 267 -17.10 16.60 2.51
CA THR A 267 -17.32 16.76 1.08
C THR A 267 -16.00 16.68 0.30
N GLN A 268 -14.87 16.95 0.95
CA GLN A 268 -13.53 16.83 0.36
C GLN A 268 -13.05 15.39 0.34
N ALA A 269 -13.11 14.70 1.48
CA ALA A 269 -12.64 13.32 1.60
C ALA A 269 -13.33 12.60 2.78
N GLY A 270 -13.34 11.27 2.72
CA GLY A 270 -13.81 10.44 3.83
C GLY A 270 -12.81 10.37 4.99
N ALA A 271 -13.33 10.30 6.22
CA ALA A 271 -12.52 10.11 7.42
C ALA A 271 -13.22 9.23 8.43
N THR A 272 -12.46 8.43 9.18
CA THR A 272 -12.95 7.67 10.34
C THR A 272 -12.01 7.82 11.52
N LEU A 273 -12.60 7.90 12.74
CA LEU A 273 -11.90 7.89 14.00
C LEU A 273 -12.59 6.86 14.90
N THR A 274 -11.84 5.83 15.29
CA THR A 274 -12.34 4.75 16.13
C THR A 274 -11.48 4.65 17.39
N VAL A 275 -12.11 4.72 18.56
CA VAL A 275 -11.52 4.23 19.81
C VAL A 275 -11.93 2.76 19.93
N ALA A 276 -10.94 1.86 19.83
CA ALA A 276 -11.18 0.41 19.75
C ALA A 276 -11.04 -0.29 21.10
N THR A 277 -10.19 0.22 21.99
CA THR A 277 -10.00 -0.35 23.31
C THR A 277 -10.05 0.75 24.38
N ILE A 278 -10.53 0.37 25.58
CA ILE A 278 -10.47 1.18 26.79
C ILE A 278 -10.19 0.26 27.98
N HIS A 279 -9.15 0.55 28.75
CA HIS A 279 -8.74 -0.22 29.91
C HIS A 279 -8.50 0.67 31.11
N GLY A 280 -9.09 0.33 32.25
CA GLY A 280 -8.90 1.04 33.50
C GLY A 280 -9.70 0.41 34.64
N GLY A 281 -9.15 0.58 35.86
CA GLY A 281 -9.77 0.02 37.08
C GLY A 281 -9.53 -1.47 37.28
N VAL A 282 -9.52 -1.88 38.55
CA VAL A 282 -9.29 -3.27 38.97
C VAL A 282 -10.39 -3.78 39.94
N ARG A 283 -11.18 -2.88 40.55
CA ARG A 283 -12.20 -3.22 41.50
C ARG A 283 -13.36 -2.23 41.49
N ASN A 284 -14.56 -2.72 41.69
CA ASN A 284 -15.83 -1.97 41.60
C ASN A 284 -15.99 -0.79 42.54
N ASN A 285 -15.23 -0.71 43.62
CA ASN A 285 -15.30 0.37 44.63
C ASN A 285 -14.04 1.26 44.68
N ILE A 286 -13.21 1.21 43.62
CA ILE A 286 -11.99 2.04 43.49
C ILE A 286 -12.07 2.81 42.18
N ILE A 287 -12.01 4.14 42.29
CA ILE A 287 -11.71 5.01 41.13
C ILE A 287 -10.23 4.83 40.79
N PRO A 288 -9.85 4.42 39.58
CA PRO A 288 -8.46 4.17 39.22
C PRO A 288 -7.65 5.46 39.07
N GLU A 289 -6.33 5.34 39.03
CA GLU A 289 -5.43 6.46 38.80
C GLU A 289 -5.36 6.82 37.31
N GLU A 290 -5.48 5.82 36.42
CA GLU A 290 -5.38 6.03 34.97
C GLU A 290 -6.32 5.15 34.16
N VAL A 291 -6.58 5.59 32.92
CA VAL A 291 -7.28 4.84 31.86
C VAL A 291 -6.48 4.98 30.58
N GLU A 292 -6.30 3.85 29.90
CA GLU A 292 -5.67 3.81 28.57
C GLU A 292 -6.69 3.48 27.50
N MET A 293 -6.60 4.18 26.37
CA MET A 293 -7.42 3.94 25.18
C MET A 293 -6.52 3.80 23.96
N THR A 294 -6.87 2.87 23.07
CA THR A 294 -6.23 2.78 21.75
C THR A 294 -7.28 2.81 20.66
N GLY A 295 -6.83 3.23 19.48
CA GLY A 295 -7.74 3.36 18.35
C GLY A 295 -7.03 3.45 17.00
N THR A 296 -7.80 3.69 15.96
CA THR A 296 -7.30 3.84 14.60
C THR A 296 -7.95 5.03 13.91
N LEU A 297 -7.14 5.68 13.08
CA LEU A 297 -7.56 6.82 12.25
C LEU A 297 -7.42 6.43 10.79
N ARG A 298 -8.37 6.85 9.97
CA ARG A 298 -8.33 6.70 8.51
C ARG A 298 -8.75 8.00 7.86
N THR A 299 -8.01 8.45 6.86
CA THR A 299 -8.36 9.62 6.03
C THR A 299 -7.97 9.37 4.58
N LEU A 300 -8.70 9.97 3.67
CA LEU A 300 -8.45 9.88 2.21
C LEU A 300 -7.79 11.14 1.65
N ASP A 301 -7.35 12.04 2.55
CA ASP A 301 -6.65 13.28 2.21
C ASP A 301 -5.58 13.59 3.27
N ASN A 302 -4.38 13.97 2.84
CA ASN A 302 -3.25 14.22 3.74
C ASN A 302 -3.43 15.47 4.60
N THR A 303 -4.06 16.51 4.04
CA THR A 303 -4.33 17.75 4.79
C THR A 303 -5.36 17.49 5.88
N MET A 304 -6.39 16.71 5.56
CA MET A 304 -7.40 16.27 6.53
C MET A 304 -6.78 15.39 7.63
N GLN A 305 -5.79 14.55 7.31
CA GLN A 305 -5.03 13.75 8.29
C GLN A 305 -4.36 14.65 9.32
N ASP A 306 -3.60 15.65 8.87
CA ASP A 306 -2.91 16.60 9.75
C ASP A 306 -3.89 17.38 10.64
N GLU A 307 -5.00 17.81 10.06
CA GLU A 307 -6.04 18.51 10.77
C GLU A 307 -6.73 17.63 11.82
N MET A 308 -6.99 16.37 11.51
CA MET A 308 -7.55 15.40 12.45
C MET A 308 -6.61 15.18 13.64
N HIS A 309 -5.31 14.98 13.41
CA HIS A 309 -4.31 14.81 14.48
C HIS A 309 -4.30 16.01 15.44
N ARG A 310 -4.27 17.21 14.89
CA ARG A 310 -4.28 18.45 15.68
C ARG A 310 -5.56 18.59 16.52
N ARG A 311 -6.71 18.25 15.94
CA ARG A 311 -8.01 18.33 16.64
C ARG A 311 -8.16 17.27 17.71
N ILE A 312 -7.70 16.04 17.49
CA ILE A 312 -7.73 14.96 18.48
C ILE A 312 -6.96 15.37 19.72
N LYS A 313 -5.71 15.81 19.57
CA LYS A 313 -4.87 16.24 20.69
C LYS A 313 -5.53 17.35 21.48
N ARG A 314 -5.93 18.43 20.81
CA ARG A 314 -6.61 19.56 21.43
C ARG A 314 -7.88 19.15 22.19
N THR A 315 -8.72 18.31 21.58
CA THR A 315 -10.00 17.92 22.16
C THR A 315 -9.79 17.08 23.42
N ALA A 316 -8.90 16.09 23.37
CA ALA A 316 -8.65 15.20 24.52
C ALA A 316 -8.01 15.96 25.69
N GLU A 317 -6.99 16.78 25.43
CA GLU A 317 -6.29 17.56 26.43
C GLU A 317 -7.21 18.57 27.13
N ASN A 318 -8.03 19.34 26.39
CA ASN A 318 -8.93 20.33 26.96
C ASN A 318 -10.10 19.71 27.73
N ILE A 319 -10.64 18.58 27.29
CA ILE A 319 -11.67 17.86 28.04
C ILE A 319 -11.10 17.34 29.37
N ALA A 320 -9.91 16.74 29.35
CA ALA A 320 -9.26 16.26 30.56
C ALA A 320 -9.00 17.43 31.55
N GLU A 321 -8.43 18.52 31.08
CA GLU A 321 -8.15 19.71 31.87
C GLU A 321 -9.43 20.29 32.51
N SER A 322 -10.51 20.39 31.74
CA SER A 322 -11.80 20.93 32.24
C SER A 322 -12.40 20.13 33.38
N MET A 323 -11.97 18.88 33.56
CA MET A 323 -12.44 17.95 34.60
C MET A 323 -11.37 17.70 35.69
N GLY A 324 -10.23 18.46 35.67
CA GLY A 324 -9.14 18.32 36.63
C GLY A 324 -8.23 17.11 36.38
N ALA A 325 -8.33 16.46 35.23
CA ALA A 325 -7.45 15.39 34.79
C ALA A 325 -6.40 15.86 33.78
N THR A 326 -5.52 14.96 33.36
CA THR A 326 -4.62 15.17 32.22
C THR A 326 -4.79 14.08 31.18
N ALA A 327 -4.61 14.40 29.90
CA ALA A 327 -4.56 13.42 28.82
C ALA A 327 -3.25 13.51 28.06
N GLU A 328 -2.57 12.39 27.93
CA GLU A 328 -1.40 12.22 27.06
C GLU A 328 -1.88 11.60 25.76
N VAL A 329 -1.67 12.27 24.62
CA VAL A 329 -2.11 11.80 23.29
C VAL A 329 -0.91 11.52 22.41
N GLU A 330 -0.75 10.27 22.03
CA GLU A 330 0.23 9.81 21.05
C GLU A 330 -0.49 9.37 19.78
N ILE A 331 -0.10 9.92 18.63
CA ILE A 331 -0.56 9.47 17.32
C ILE A 331 0.66 8.96 16.56
N ILE A 332 0.68 7.65 16.32
CA ILE A 332 1.73 7.00 15.54
C ILE A 332 1.27 6.99 14.09
N ARG A 333 1.94 7.79 13.26
CA ARG A 333 1.69 7.80 11.82
C ARG A 333 2.13 6.47 11.24
N GLY A 334 1.22 5.82 10.55
CA GLY A 334 1.47 4.65 9.74
C GLY A 334 1.55 5.00 8.26
N TYR A 335 0.75 4.35 7.43
CA TYR A 335 0.76 4.57 5.99
C TYR A 335 0.09 5.90 5.61
N PRO A 336 0.69 6.68 4.68
CA PRO A 336 0.02 7.84 4.08
C PRO A 336 -1.17 7.41 3.21
N VAL A 337 -1.91 8.39 2.69
CA VAL A 337 -2.93 8.15 1.65
C VAL A 337 -2.27 7.57 0.40
N THR A 338 -2.76 6.43 -0.10
CA THR A 338 -2.41 5.94 -1.43
C THR A 338 -3.08 6.83 -2.45
N TYR A 339 -2.28 7.71 -3.04
CA TYR A 339 -2.74 8.75 -3.95
C TYR A 339 -2.32 8.42 -5.38
N ASN A 340 -3.30 8.18 -6.24
CA ASN A 340 -3.07 7.99 -7.66
C ASN A 340 -3.04 9.36 -8.36
N SER A 341 -1.91 9.66 -9.03
CA SER A 341 -1.79 10.88 -9.84
C SER A 341 -2.89 10.93 -10.89
N PRO A 342 -3.71 12.00 -10.94
CA PRO A 342 -4.74 12.14 -11.96
C PRO A 342 -4.16 12.05 -13.38
N GLU A 343 -3.00 12.67 -13.63
CA GLU A 343 -2.33 12.65 -14.94
C GLU A 343 -1.90 11.24 -15.35
N LEU A 344 -1.34 10.45 -14.42
CA LEU A 344 -0.99 9.05 -14.69
C LEU A 344 -2.22 8.18 -14.84
N THR A 345 -3.29 8.45 -14.09
CA THR A 345 -4.57 7.74 -14.20
C THR A 345 -5.16 7.94 -15.60
N ASP A 346 -5.24 9.19 -16.06
CA ASP A 346 -5.74 9.55 -17.40
C ASP A 346 -4.88 8.92 -18.51
N TRP A 347 -3.57 8.87 -18.31
CA TRP A 347 -2.64 8.23 -19.24
C TRP A 347 -2.79 6.70 -19.28
N ALA A 348 -3.01 6.06 -18.14
CA ALA A 348 -3.11 4.60 -18.01
C ALA A 348 -4.51 4.08 -18.40
N GLN A 349 -5.58 4.86 -18.23
CA GLN A 349 -6.95 4.44 -18.48
C GLN A 349 -7.16 3.84 -19.88
N PRO A 350 -6.71 4.43 -21.00
CA PRO A 350 -6.88 3.82 -22.33
C PRO A 350 -6.22 2.45 -22.47
N VAL A 351 -5.12 2.21 -21.73
CA VAL A 351 -4.44 0.91 -21.71
C VAL A 351 -5.27 -0.12 -20.95
N MET A 352 -5.81 0.26 -19.80
CA MET A 352 -6.72 -0.61 -19.02
C MET A 352 -7.97 -0.95 -19.80
N GLU A 353 -8.59 0.04 -20.46
CA GLU A 353 -9.76 -0.17 -21.35
C GLU A 353 -9.45 -1.12 -22.52
N ARG A 354 -8.25 -1.03 -23.09
CA ARG A 354 -7.82 -1.92 -24.17
C ARG A 354 -7.63 -3.36 -23.68
N VAL A 355 -7.06 -3.54 -22.49
CA VAL A 355 -6.73 -4.87 -21.94
C VAL A 355 -7.97 -5.55 -21.36
N ALA A 356 -8.74 -4.86 -20.53
CA ALA A 356 -9.90 -5.42 -19.84
C ALA A 356 -11.20 -5.31 -20.66
N GLY A 357 -11.26 -4.39 -21.61
CA GLY A 357 -12.50 -3.94 -22.25
C GLY A 357 -13.05 -2.70 -21.54
N LYS A 358 -13.60 -1.75 -22.29
CA LYS A 358 -14.06 -0.46 -21.78
C LYS A 358 -15.04 -0.59 -20.60
N GLU A 359 -15.96 -1.56 -20.68
CA GLU A 359 -16.96 -1.82 -19.64
C GLU A 359 -16.37 -2.48 -18.37
N LYS A 360 -15.13 -2.96 -18.43
CA LYS A 360 -14.43 -3.63 -17.35
C LYS A 360 -13.26 -2.84 -16.78
N ALA A 361 -12.96 -1.68 -17.32
CA ALA A 361 -12.07 -0.67 -16.73
C ALA A 361 -12.93 0.32 -15.95
N VAL A 362 -13.06 0.11 -14.62
CA VAL A 362 -14.12 0.74 -13.82
C VAL A 362 -13.52 1.67 -12.78
N VAL A 363 -13.98 2.92 -12.80
CA VAL A 363 -13.67 3.87 -11.70
C VAL A 363 -14.53 3.52 -10.49
N ILE A 364 -13.88 3.28 -9.35
CA ILE A 364 -14.53 2.90 -8.09
C ILE A 364 -14.49 4.02 -7.05
N LYS A 365 -15.21 3.83 -5.95
CA LYS A 365 -15.08 4.67 -4.77
C LYS A 365 -13.80 4.32 -4.02
N ALA A 366 -13.24 5.29 -3.30
CA ALA A 366 -12.14 5.05 -2.37
C ALA A 366 -12.55 4.03 -1.29
N VAL A 367 -11.56 3.31 -0.77
CA VAL A 367 -11.72 2.34 0.33
C VAL A 367 -10.89 2.76 1.54
N THR A 368 -11.26 2.26 2.71
CA THR A 368 -10.58 2.60 3.98
C THR A 368 -9.45 1.64 4.35
N GLY A 369 -9.12 0.68 3.49
CA GLY A 369 -7.87 -0.08 3.55
C GLY A 369 -6.66 0.83 3.40
N ALA A 370 -5.50 0.38 3.81
CA ALA A 370 -4.24 1.10 3.68
C ALA A 370 -3.24 0.25 2.88
N GLU A 371 -2.26 0.89 2.27
CA GLU A 371 -1.27 0.28 1.39
C GLU A 371 0.02 1.10 1.43
N ASP A 372 1.16 0.46 1.65
CA ASP A 372 2.43 1.15 1.84
C ASP A 372 3.09 1.63 0.52
N PHE A 373 2.56 1.22 -0.65
CA PHE A 373 2.87 1.87 -1.93
C PHE A 373 2.68 3.39 -1.85
N SER A 374 1.83 3.83 -0.93
CA SER A 374 1.63 5.24 -0.60
C SER A 374 2.93 5.99 -0.32
N PHE A 375 3.95 5.36 0.27
CA PHE A 375 5.25 5.98 0.49
C PHE A 375 5.96 6.31 -0.83
N PHE A 376 5.87 5.43 -1.85
CA PHE A 376 6.40 5.73 -3.18
C PHE A 376 5.65 6.88 -3.83
N SER A 377 4.31 6.88 -3.76
CA SER A 377 3.48 7.94 -4.34
C SER A 377 3.61 9.30 -3.64
N GLN A 378 4.18 9.36 -2.43
CA GLN A 378 4.59 10.61 -1.78
C GLN A 378 5.92 11.17 -2.34
N LYS A 379 6.71 10.38 -3.05
CA LYS A 379 8.04 10.78 -3.56
C LYS A 379 8.03 11.06 -5.05
N VAL A 380 7.28 10.28 -5.81
CA VAL A 380 7.12 10.41 -7.26
C VAL A 380 5.66 10.22 -7.63
N PRO A 381 5.17 10.77 -8.77
CA PRO A 381 3.82 10.45 -9.23
C PRO A 381 3.61 8.94 -9.28
N GLY A 382 2.56 8.45 -8.60
CA GLY A 382 2.22 7.03 -8.48
C GLY A 382 0.85 6.69 -9.08
N PHE A 383 0.67 5.44 -9.51
CA PHE A 383 -0.60 4.88 -9.96
C PHE A 383 -0.65 3.36 -9.75
#